data_fda4dd1745d9c41a11243c225c7ba8d8
#
_entry.id   fda4dd1745d9c41a11243c225c7ba8d8
#
_cell.length_a   1.000
_cell.length_b   1.000
_cell.length_c   1.000
_cell.angle_alpha   90.00
_cell.angle_beta   90.00
_cell.angle_gamma   90.00
#
_symmetry.space_group_name_H-M   'P 1'
#
loop_
_entity.id
_entity.type
_entity.pdbx_description
1 polymer ?
#
loop_
_entity_poly.entity_id
_entity_poly.type
_entity_poly.pdbx_seq_one_letter_code
_entity_poly.pdbx_strand_id
1 'polypeptide(L)'
;LVVEDLLTVVMIVLLPTLVGSTVTVAGVLGNVALTLAKVALLIAFTVVAGMRAIPKLLDLVAVTRSRELFTLTVLVLALGIAVGSSVIFDVSMALGAFIAGMAVGRSDYSLRAGTDALPMRDAFAVLFFVSIGMLLDPFELLSAPWLALAAFGIVVVAKPFVVAVVVALMRYPVHTVLTVPAALAQIGEFSFILAALARDLGVLPEIGLHIVV
;
A
#
# COMPACT_ATOMS: atom_id res chain seq x y z
N LEU A 1 4.29 5.52 -10.12
CA LEU A 1 3.26 5.26 -9.10
C LEU A 1 3.01 3.76 -8.94
N VAL A 2 2.28 3.07 -9.83
CA VAL A 2 1.90 1.65 -9.65
C VAL A 2 3.08 0.73 -9.33
N VAL A 3 4.22 0.90 -10.02
CA VAL A 3 5.44 0.10 -9.76
C VAL A 3 6.05 0.44 -8.40
N GLU A 4 6.06 1.71 -8.00
CA GLU A 4 6.52 2.14 -6.69
C GLU A 4 5.65 1.57 -5.58
N ASP A 5 4.34 1.64 -5.73
CA ASP A 5 3.37 1.09 -4.77
C ASP A 5 3.53 -0.43 -4.65
N LEU A 6 3.70 -1.13 -5.78
CA LEU A 6 3.94 -2.57 -5.79
C LEU A 6 5.26 -2.93 -5.07
N LEU A 7 6.34 -2.16 -5.32
CA LEU A 7 7.62 -2.37 -4.61
C LEU A 7 7.48 -2.12 -3.11
N THR A 8 6.75 -1.07 -2.72
CA THR A 8 6.52 -0.78 -1.29
C THR A 8 5.70 -1.88 -0.63
N VAL A 9 4.67 -2.43 -1.31
CA VAL A 9 3.92 -3.60 -0.82
C VAL A 9 4.83 -4.82 -0.65
N VAL A 10 5.74 -5.07 -1.62
CA VAL A 10 6.74 -6.15 -1.49
C VAL A 10 7.64 -5.91 -0.28
N MET A 11 8.08 -4.67 -0.04
CA MET A 11 8.91 -4.33 1.15
C MET A 11 8.13 -4.50 2.45
N ILE A 12 6.85 -4.14 2.51
CA ILE A 12 5.98 -4.37 3.68
C ILE A 12 5.92 -5.86 4.03
N VAL A 13 5.91 -6.74 3.03
CA VAL A 13 5.89 -8.19 3.23
C VAL A 13 7.25 -8.73 3.67
N LEU A 14 8.33 -8.23 3.07
CA LEU A 14 9.69 -8.74 3.31
C LEU A 14 10.31 -8.21 4.61
N LEU A 15 10.01 -6.97 4.99
CA LEU A 15 10.66 -6.31 6.12
C LEU A 15 10.56 -7.11 7.43
N PRO A 16 9.38 -7.60 7.87
CA PRO A 16 9.28 -8.42 9.08
C PRO A 16 10.12 -9.70 9.03
N THR A 17 10.20 -10.32 7.83
CA THR A 17 10.94 -11.57 7.63
C THR A 17 12.45 -11.37 7.69
N LEU A 18 12.93 -10.22 7.23
CA LEU A 18 14.34 -9.86 7.25
C LEU A 18 14.81 -9.49 8.67
N VAL A 19 13.95 -8.80 9.43
CA VAL A 19 14.26 -8.35 10.79
C VAL A 19 14.14 -9.49 11.81
N GLY A 20 13.16 -10.39 11.66
CA GLY A 20 12.91 -11.51 12.56
C GLY A 20 13.82 -12.72 12.35
N SER A 21 14.68 -12.72 11.33
CA SER A 21 15.54 -13.87 11.04
C SER A 21 16.79 -13.90 11.92
N THR A 22 17.09 -15.09 12.47
CA THR A 22 18.44 -15.37 12.99
C THR A 22 19.48 -15.14 11.90
N VAL A 23 20.63 -14.58 12.26
CA VAL A 23 21.69 -14.05 11.36
C VAL A 23 22.30 -15.11 10.39
N THR A 24 21.71 -16.29 10.28
CA THR A 24 22.12 -17.35 9.34
C THR A 24 21.39 -17.19 8.00
N VAL A 25 22.15 -17.21 6.90
CA VAL A 25 21.62 -17.13 5.52
C VAL A 25 20.50 -18.17 5.28
N ALA A 26 20.65 -19.38 5.82
CA ALA A 26 19.64 -20.44 5.74
C ALA A 26 18.33 -20.07 6.47
N GLY A 27 18.42 -19.39 7.62
CA GLY A 27 17.24 -18.90 8.36
C GLY A 27 16.50 -17.80 7.61
N VAL A 28 17.24 -16.85 7.01
CA VAL A 28 16.65 -15.78 6.17
C VAL A 28 15.94 -16.39 4.95
N LEU A 29 16.59 -17.30 4.23
CA LEU A 29 16.00 -17.96 3.06
C LEU A 29 14.75 -18.77 3.44
N GLY A 30 14.80 -19.48 4.58
CA GLY A 30 13.64 -20.24 5.08
C GLY A 30 12.44 -19.34 5.41
N ASN A 31 12.67 -18.23 6.12
CA ASN A 31 11.61 -17.28 6.48
C ASN A 31 11.04 -16.57 5.27
N VAL A 32 11.88 -16.14 4.31
CA VAL A 32 11.43 -15.55 3.06
C VAL A 32 10.61 -16.55 2.26
N ALA A 33 11.07 -17.80 2.13
CA ALA A 33 10.32 -18.85 1.42
C ALA A 33 8.96 -19.12 2.08
N LEU A 34 8.91 -19.19 3.42
CA LEU A 34 7.67 -19.38 4.17
C LEU A 34 6.69 -18.21 3.95
N THR A 35 7.19 -16.98 4.00
CA THR A 35 6.37 -15.79 3.78
C THR A 35 5.85 -15.74 2.34
N LEU A 36 6.68 -16.03 1.36
CA LEU A 36 6.25 -16.12 -0.04
C LEU A 36 5.21 -17.23 -0.23
N ALA A 37 5.36 -18.36 0.46
CA ALA A 37 4.37 -19.43 0.43
C ALA A 37 3.03 -18.98 1.05
N LYS A 38 3.03 -18.30 2.19
CA LYS A 38 1.83 -17.72 2.82
C LYS A 38 1.13 -16.74 1.89
N VAL A 39 1.89 -15.82 1.27
CA VAL A 39 1.37 -14.84 0.31
C VAL A 39 0.81 -15.53 -0.94
N ALA A 40 1.50 -16.52 -1.49
CA ALA A 40 1.02 -17.30 -2.63
C ALA A 40 -0.28 -18.06 -2.30
N LEU A 41 -0.37 -18.63 -1.10
CA LEU A 41 -1.57 -19.30 -0.62
C LEU A 41 -2.73 -18.32 -0.43
N LEU A 42 -2.47 -17.13 0.13
CA LEU A 42 -3.46 -16.05 0.25
C LEU A 42 -3.96 -15.60 -1.13
N ILE A 43 -3.05 -15.39 -2.09
CA ILE A 43 -3.42 -15.02 -3.47
C ILE A 43 -4.26 -16.15 -4.09
N ALA A 44 -3.84 -17.39 -3.99
CA ALA A 44 -4.58 -18.53 -4.53
C ALA A 44 -5.99 -18.66 -3.90
N PHE A 45 -6.08 -18.53 -2.57
CA PHE A 45 -7.36 -18.53 -1.86
C PHE A 45 -8.25 -17.38 -2.32
N THR A 46 -7.71 -16.16 -2.41
CA THR A 46 -8.48 -14.97 -2.81
C THR A 46 -8.88 -15.02 -4.28
N VAL A 47 -8.04 -15.56 -5.16
CA VAL A 47 -8.39 -15.78 -6.57
C VAL A 47 -9.54 -16.79 -6.68
N VAL A 48 -9.46 -17.93 -5.98
CA VAL A 48 -10.54 -18.94 -5.99
C VAL A 48 -11.83 -18.37 -5.39
N ALA A 49 -11.75 -17.72 -4.24
CA ALA A 49 -12.88 -17.06 -3.61
C ALA A 49 -13.42 -15.91 -4.48
N GLY A 50 -12.52 -15.10 -5.07
CA GLY A 50 -12.85 -14.01 -5.98
C GLY A 50 -13.55 -14.45 -7.25
N MET A 51 -13.19 -15.62 -7.79
CA MET A 51 -13.83 -16.16 -8.99
C MET A 51 -15.21 -16.77 -8.75
N ARG A 52 -15.52 -17.21 -7.52
CA ARG A 52 -16.73 -17.98 -7.22
C ARG A 52 -17.61 -17.35 -6.14
N ALA A 53 -17.03 -16.94 -5.01
CA ALA A 53 -17.78 -16.46 -3.86
C ALA A 53 -18.14 -14.97 -3.99
N ILE A 54 -17.18 -14.13 -4.38
CA ILE A 54 -17.40 -12.69 -4.50
C ILE A 54 -18.47 -12.36 -5.53
N PRO A 55 -18.42 -12.86 -6.79
CA PRO A 55 -19.47 -12.60 -7.76
C PRO A 55 -20.85 -13.04 -7.28
N LYS A 56 -20.97 -14.25 -6.72
CA LYS A 56 -22.26 -14.76 -6.21
C LYS A 56 -22.83 -13.90 -5.08
N LEU A 57 -21.99 -13.43 -4.16
CA LEU A 57 -22.41 -12.52 -3.09
C LEU A 57 -22.86 -11.19 -3.64
N LEU A 58 -22.12 -10.63 -4.59
CA LEU A 58 -22.48 -9.37 -5.25
C LEU A 58 -23.75 -9.51 -6.09
N ASP A 59 -23.94 -10.62 -6.79
CA ASP A 59 -25.18 -10.95 -7.50
C ASP A 59 -26.38 -10.97 -6.56
N LEU A 60 -26.25 -11.70 -5.44
CA LEU A 60 -27.31 -11.83 -4.44
C LEU A 60 -27.75 -10.46 -3.90
N VAL A 61 -26.77 -9.59 -3.64
CA VAL A 61 -27.05 -8.25 -3.13
C VAL A 61 -27.53 -7.33 -4.24
N ALA A 62 -27.02 -7.46 -5.45
CA ALA A 62 -27.47 -6.64 -6.59
C ALA A 62 -28.95 -6.82 -6.92
N VAL A 63 -29.51 -8.04 -6.73
CA VAL A 63 -30.95 -8.33 -6.90
C VAL A 63 -31.81 -7.52 -5.95
N THR A 64 -31.31 -7.15 -4.77
CA THR A 64 -32.08 -6.32 -3.81
C THR A 64 -32.28 -4.88 -4.27
N ARG A 65 -31.53 -4.44 -5.30
CA ARG A 65 -31.53 -3.07 -5.83
C ARG A 65 -31.18 -1.97 -4.81
N SER A 66 -30.70 -2.35 -3.60
CA SER A 66 -30.24 -1.40 -2.60
C SER A 66 -28.78 -1.05 -2.88
N ARG A 67 -28.51 0.25 -3.02
CA ARG A 67 -27.16 0.78 -3.21
C ARG A 67 -26.35 0.65 -1.91
N GLU A 68 -26.99 0.91 -0.79
CA GLU A 68 -26.39 0.88 0.55
C GLU A 68 -25.89 -0.54 0.90
N LEU A 69 -26.75 -1.55 0.66
CA LEU A 69 -26.38 -2.95 0.88
C LEU A 69 -25.23 -3.37 -0.04
N PHE A 70 -25.23 -2.92 -1.28
CA PHE A 70 -24.16 -3.24 -2.22
C PHE A 70 -22.82 -2.65 -1.76
N THR A 71 -22.79 -1.35 -1.45
CA THR A 71 -21.58 -0.66 -0.96
C THR A 71 -21.08 -1.27 0.34
N LEU A 72 -21.98 -1.56 1.27
CA LEU A 72 -21.64 -2.23 2.54
C LEU A 72 -21.04 -3.62 2.30
N THR A 73 -21.60 -4.39 1.37
CA THR A 73 -21.08 -5.72 1.02
C THR A 73 -19.67 -5.62 0.45
N VAL A 74 -19.40 -4.68 -0.45
CA VAL A 74 -18.05 -4.44 -1.00
C VAL A 74 -17.07 -4.09 0.12
N LEU A 75 -17.47 -3.21 1.04
CA LEU A 75 -16.65 -2.81 2.19
C LEU A 75 -16.37 -3.99 3.13
N VAL A 76 -17.39 -4.76 3.48
CA VAL A 76 -17.26 -5.95 4.34
C VAL A 76 -16.37 -7.01 3.70
N LEU A 77 -16.47 -7.21 2.39
CA LEU A 77 -15.58 -8.12 1.67
C LEU A 77 -14.12 -7.62 1.71
N ALA A 78 -13.91 -6.34 1.43
CA ALA A 78 -12.56 -5.75 1.44
C ALA A 78 -11.92 -5.83 2.84
N LEU A 79 -12.62 -5.39 3.87
CA LEU A 79 -12.15 -5.43 5.25
C LEU A 79 -12.05 -6.86 5.79
N GLY A 80 -13.01 -7.72 5.48
CA GLY A 80 -12.99 -9.12 5.89
C GLY A 80 -11.80 -9.89 5.33
N ILE A 81 -11.44 -9.66 4.07
CA ILE A 81 -10.23 -10.24 3.46
C ILE A 81 -8.97 -9.60 4.07
N ALA A 82 -8.95 -8.29 4.31
CA ALA A 82 -7.83 -7.61 4.93
C ALA A 82 -7.53 -8.15 6.34
N VAL A 83 -8.54 -8.22 7.20
CA VAL A 83 -8.42 -8.75 8.56
C VAL A 83 -8.14 -10.25 8.54
N GLY A 84 -8.86 -11.01 7.70
CA GLY A 84 -8.65 -12.46 7.55
C GLY A 84 -7.22 -12.78 7.08
N SER A 85 -6.64 -11.98 6.19
CA SER A 85 -5.25 -12.15 5.75
C SER A 85 -4.26 -11.97 6.89
N SER A 86 -4.50 -11.01 7.77
CA SER A 86 -3.64 -10.76 8.92
C SER A 86 -3.76 -11.88 9.98
N VAL A 87 -4.99 -12.30 10.29
CA VAL A 87 -5.22 -13.30 11.36
C VAL A 87 -4.88 -14.73 10.92
N ILE A 88 -5.21 -15.12 9.68
CA ILE A 88 -5.06 -16.50 9.22
C ILE A 88 -3.69 -16.76 8.59
N PHE A 89 -3.19 -15.80 7.81
CA PHE A 89 -1.95 -15.96 7.04
C PHE A 89 -0.77 -15.20 7.62
N ASP A 90 -1.00 -14.42 8.70
CA ASP A 90 0.04 -13.60 9.33
C ASP A 90 0.72 -12.64 8.32
N VAL A 91 -0.11 -12.02 7.49
CA VAL A 91 0.28 -11.08 6.42
C VAL A 91 -0.29 -9.71 6.74
N SER A 92 0.35 -8.64 6.28
CA SER A 92 -0.14 -7.28 6.57
C SER A 92 -1.57 -7.06 6.07
N MET A 93 -2.38 -6.35 6.86
CA MET A 93 -3.75 -5.97 6.48
C MET A 93 -3.78 -5.16 5.18
N ALA A 94 -2.76 -4.35 4.93
CA ALA A 94 -2.63 -3.55 3.70
C ALA A 94 -2.51 -4.45 2.46
N LEU A 95 -1.69 -5.50 2.51
CA LEU A 95 -1.60 -6.48 1.43
C LEU A 95 -2.93 -7.23 1.24
N GLY A 96 -3.58 -7.62 2.33
CA GLY A 96 -4.90 -8.26 2.28
C GLY A 96 -5.95 -7.38 1.61
N ALA A 97 -6.02 -6.10 1.96
CA ALA A 97 -6.92 -5.13 1.34
C ALA A 97 -6.61 -4.93 -0.15
N PHE A 98 -5.34 -4.87 -0.53
CA PHE A 98 -4.91 -4.77 -1.92
C PHE A 98 -5.37 -5.98 -2.75
N ILE A 99 -5.16 -7.20 -2.23
CA ILE A 99 -5.58 -8.44 -2.89
C ILE A 99 -7.11 -8.51 -2.98
N ALA A 100 -7.83 -8.07 -1.94
CA ALA A 100 -9.30 -7.97 -1.95
C ALA A 100 -9.80 -7.03 -3.06
N GLY A 101 -9.18 -5.84 -3.19
CA GLY A 101 -9.47 -4.89 -4.25
C GLY A 101 -9.25 -5.48 -5.65
N MET A 102 -8.15 -6.22 -5.84
CA MET A 102 -7.91 -6.93 -7.10
C MET A 102 -8.96 -8.00 -7.39
N ALA A 103 -9.45 -8.72 -6.38
CA ALA A 103 -10.46 -9.76 -6.54
C ALA A 103 -11.83 -9.14 -6.93
N VAL A 104 -12.26 -8.08 -6.26
CA VAL A 104 -13.47 -7.32 -6.62
C VAL A 104 -13.32 -6.68 -8.01
N GLY A 105 -12.15 -6.16 -8.34
CA GLY A 105 -11.84 -5.55 -9.63
C GLY A 105 -11.93 -6.50 -10.83
N ARG A 106 -11.90 -7.82 -10.59
CA ARG A 106 -12.12 -8.84 -11.63
C ARG A 106 -13.58 -9.26 -11.79
N SER A 107 -14.48 -8.79 -10.93
CA SER A 107 -15.91 -9.09 -11.03
C SER A 107 -16.62 -8.23 -12.07
N ASP A 108 -17.77 -8.68 -12.57
CA ASP A 108 -18.61 -7.92 -13.48
C ASP A 108 -19.14 -6.61 -12.85
N TYR A 109 -19.07 -6.53 -11.52
CA TYR A 109 -19.47 -5.36 -10.73
C TYR A 109 -18.32 -4.41 -10.41
N SER A 110 -17.12 -4.60 -10.98
CA SER A 110 -15.91 -3.82 -10.67
C SER A 110 -16.12 -2.32 -10.81
N LEU A 111 -16.75 -1.88 -11.89
CA LEU A 111 -17.03 -0.46 -12.13
C LEU A 111 -17.99 0.12 -11.08
N ARG A 112 -19.08 -0.60 -10.78
CA ARG A 112 -20.05 -0.19 -9.77
C ARG A 112 -19.43 -0.17 -8.38
N ALA A 113 -18.71 -1.23 -8.00
CA ALA A 113 -18.02 -1.33 -6.72
C ALA A 113 -16.99 -0.19 -6.57
N GLY A 114 -16.21 0.09 -7.61
CA GLY A 114 -15.27 1.20 -7.61
C GLY A 114 -15.95 2.55 -7.42
N THR A 115 -17.01 2.84 -8.22
CA THR A 115 -17.74 4.11 -8.14
C THR A 115 -18.43 4.31 -6.78
N ASP A 116 -19.07 3.27 -6.24
CA ASP A 116 -19.78 3.35 -4.97
C ASP A 116 -18.81 3.41 -3.76
N ALA A 117 -17.58 2.89 -3.92
CA ALA A 117 -16.55 2.97 -2.89
C ALA A 117 -15.82 4.34 -2.84
N LEU A 118 -15.89 5.17 -3.90
CA LEU A 118 -15.18 6.45 -3.95
C LEU A 118 -15.44 7.37 -2.74
N PRO A 119 -16.69 7.62 -2.29
CA PRO A 119 -16.93 8.48 -1.14
C PRO A 119 -16.32 7.94 0.15
N MET A 120 -16.33 6.62 0.32
CA MET A 120 -15.72 5.95 1.48
C MET A 120 -14.20 6.06 1.42
N ARG A 121 -13.60 5.81 0.26
CA ARG A 121 -12.17 5.99 0.03
C ARG A 121 -11.74 7.42 0.39
N ASP A 122 -12.47 8.43 -0.10
CA ASP A 122 -12.12 9.82 0.13
C ASP A 122 -12.24 10.19 1.62
N ALA A 123 -13.27 9.71 2.32
CA ALA A 123 -13.42 9.91 3.76
C ALA A 123 -12.29 9.22 4.55
N PHE A 124 -11.97 7.97 4.25
CA PHE A 124 -10.88 7.26 4.92
C PHE A 124 -9.50 7.84 4.56
N ALA A 125 -9.30 8.32 3.34
CA ALA A 125 -8.07 9.01 2.96
C ALA A 125 -7.84 10.27 3.81
N VAL A 126 -8.88 11.09 4.01
CA VAL A 126 -8.78 12.27 4.88
C VAL A 126 -8.42 11.86 6.31
N LEU A 127 -9.12 10.85 6.88
CA LEU A 127 -8.82 10.36 8.22
C LEU A 127 -7.40 9.80 8.34
N PHE A 128 -6.95 9.07 7.33
CA PHE A 128 -5.59 8.54 7.24
C PHE A 128 -4.55 9.66 7.25
N PHE A 129 -4.68 10.64 6.37
CA PHE A 129 -3.71 11.74 6.30
C PHE A 129 -3.74 12.63 7.55
N VAL A 130 -4.90 12.83 8.16
CA VAL A 130 -4.99 13.52 9.47
C VAL A 130 -4.26 12.71 10.54
N SER A 131 -4.48 11.39 10.62
CA SER A 131 -3.78 10.52 11.57
C SER A 131 -2.27 10.52 11.36
N ILE A 132 -1.80 10.48 10.12
CA ILE A 132 -0.38 10.58 9.80
C ILE A 132 0.17 11.94 10.21
N GLY A 133 -0.53 13.04 9.87
CA GLY A 133 -0.10 14.39 10.26
C GLY A 133 -0.05 14.60 11.78
N MET A 134 -0.87 13.87 12.56
CA MET A 134 -0.81 13.90 14.03
C MET A 134 0.42 13.17 14.60
N LEU A 135 1.09 12.32 13.82
CA LEU A 135 2.34 11.69 14.24
C LEU A 135 3.55 12.63 14.10
N LEU A 136 3.41 13.71 13.35
CA LEU A 136 4.50 14.68 13.17
C LEU A 136 4.75 15.44 14.47
N ASP A 137 5.98 15.35 14.98
CA ASP A 137 6.48 16.26 16.02
C ASP A 137 7.36 17.34 15.40
N PRO A 138 6.87 18.61 15.35
CA PRO A 138 7.63 19.72 14.78
C PRO A 138 8.94 20.00 15.54
N PHE A 139 9.00 19.73 16.83
CA PHE A 139 10.21 19.98 17.64
C PHE A 139 11.30 18.95 17.34
N GLU A 140 10.92 17.69 17.14
CA GLU A 140 11.86 16.65 16.70
C GLU A 140 12.40 16.95 15.28
N LEU A 141 11.54 17.40 14.37
CA LEU A 141 11.97 17.80 13.03
C LEU A 141 13.00 18.95 13.07
N LEU A 142 12.81 19.91 13.98
CA LEU A 142 13.75 21.01 14.19
C LEU A 142 15.06 20.57 14.87
N SER A 143 15.07 19.44 15.55
CA SER A 143 16.29 18.89 16.18
C SER A 143 17.29 18.32 15.18
N ALA A 144 16.83 17.91 13.99
CA ALA A 144 17.68 17.36 12.93
C ALA A 144 17.32 17.95 11.53
N PRO A 145 17.45 19.27 11.35
CA PRO A 145 17.00 19.95 10.15
C PRO A 145 17.71 19.48 8.88
N TRP A 146 18.93 19.00 8.98
CA TRP A 146 19.69 18.50 7.85
C TRP A 146 19.12 17.15 7.32
N LEU A 147 18.58 16.29 8.20
CA LEU A 147 17.91 15.06 7.79
C LEU A 147 16.60 15.38 7.07
N ALA A 148 15.82 16.33 7.59
CA ALA A 148 14.59 16.81 6.94
C ALA A 148 14.89 17.41 5.55
N LEU A 149 15.94 18.24 5.46
CA LEU A 149 16.38 18.81 4.18
C LEU A 149 16.88 17.74 3.21
N ALA A 150 17.58 16.72 3.70
CA ALA A 150 18.05 15.61 2.87
C ALA A 150 16.86 14.79 2.32
N ALA A 151 15.88 14.44 3.16
CA ALA A 151 14.68 13.73 2.75
C ALA A 151 13.86 14.56 1.74
N PHE A 152 13.65 15.82 2.02
CA PHE A 152 13.00 16.76 1.09
C PHE A 152 13.75 16.84 -0.25
N GLY A 153 15.08 16.95 -0.21
CA GLY A 153 15.92 16.96 -1.41
C GLY A 153 15.82 15.67 -2.22
N ILE A 154 15.72 14.50 -1.56
CA ILE A 154 15.53 13.23 -2.25
C ILE A 154 14.16 13.19 -2.94
N VAL A 155 13.09 13.58 -2.27
CA VAL A 155 11.72 13.48 -2.79
C VAL A 155 11.46 14.52 -3.88
N VAL A 156 11.89 15.79 -3.67
CA VAL A 156 11.53 16.91 -4.54
C VAL A 156 12.56 17.17 -5.65
N VAL A 157 13.80 16.70 -5.46
CA VAL A 157 14.87 16.95 -6.44
C VAL A 157 15.40 15.64 -7.03
N ALA A 158 15.92 14.72 -6.21
CA ALA A 158 16.61 13.55 -6.72
C ALA A 158 15.66 12.59 -7.45
N LYS A 159 14.51 12.28 -6.86
CA LYS A 159 13.51 11.39 -7.47
C LYS A 159 12.96 11.95 -8.80
N PRO A 160 12.48 13.21 -8.88
CA PRO A 160 12.06 13.80 -10.15
C PRO A 160 13.19 13.89 -11.18
N PHE A 161 14.41 14.18 -10.75
CA PHE A 161 15.56 14.25 -11.65
C PHE A 161 15.79 12.87 -12.33
N VAL A 162 15.81 11.79 -11.56
CA VAL A 162 15.98 10.43 -12.11
C VAL A 162 14.85 10.11 -13.10
N VAL A 163 13.60 10.42 -12.73
CA VAL A 163 12.45 10.20 -13.62
C VAL A 163 12.56 11.04 -14.89
N ALA A 164 12.97 12.31 -14.78
CA ALA A 164 13.17 13.18 -15.94
C ALA A 164 14.23 12.61 -16.90
N VAL A 165 15.35 12.12 -16.36
CA VAL A 165 16.40 11.48 -17.16
C VAL A 165 15.86 10.25 -17.89
N VAL A 166 15.12 9.39 -17.21
CA VAL A 166 14.53 8.19 -17.83
C VAL A 166 13.55 8.58 -18.94
N VAL A 167 12.65 9.52 -18.69
CA VAL A 167 11.66 9.99 -19.68
C VAL A 167 12.35 10.66 -20.89
N ALA A 168 13.41 11.44 -20.64
CA ALA A 168 14.21 12.06 -21.69
C ALA A 168 14.94 11.02 -22.56
N LEU A 169 15.52 9.98 -21.93
CA LEU A 169 16.17 8.88 -22.65
C LEU A 169 15.18 8.11 -23.52
N MET A 170 13.91 8.03 -23.11
CA MET A 170 12.83 7.45 -23.91
C MET A 170 12.38 8.37 -25.06
N ARG A 171 13.02 9.54 -25.22
CA ARG A 171 12.75 10.54 -26.28
C ARG A 171 11.34 11.12 -26.28
N TYR A 172 10.72 11.23 -25.11
CA TYR A 172 9.44 11.92 -24.98
C TYR A 172 9.60 13.46 -25.14
N PRO A 173 8.52 14.16 -25.52
CA PRO A 173 8.53 15.62 -25.65
C PRO A 173 8.92 16.31 -24.33
N VAL A 174 9.51 17.49 -24.41
CA VAL A 174 9.97 18.27 -23.25
C VAL A 174 8.85 18.50 -22.23
N HIS A 175 7.62 18.74 -22.69
CA HIS A 175 6.45 18.87 -21.82
C HIS A 175 6.27 17.61 -20.92
N THR A 176 6.37 16.41 -21.49
CA THR A 176 6.26 15.16 -20.74
C THR A 176 7.44 14.97 -19.77
N VAL A 177 8.67 15.34 -20.22
CA VAL A 177 9.88 15.29 -19.40
C VAL A 177 9.80 16.19 -18.17
N LEU A 178 9.03 17.27 -18.22
CA LEU A 178 8.84 18.16 -17.07
C LEU A 178 7.62 17.78 -16.23
N THR A 179 6.50 17.40 -16.87
CA THR A 179 5.22 17.15 -16.17
C THR A 179 5.22 15.83 -15.40
N VAL A 180 5.74 14.75 -15.99
CA VAL A 180 5.73 13.42 -15.34
C VAL A 180 6.58 13.40 -14.08
N PRO A 181 7.84 13.88 -14.08
CA PRO A 181 8.65 13.96 -12.87
C PRO A 181 8.03 14.84 -11.78
N ALA A 182 7.48 16.00 -12.16
CA ALA A 182 6.83 16.90 -11.21
C ALA A 182 5.61 16.23 -10.53
N ALA A 183 4.80 15.48 -11.28
CA ALA A 183 3.67 14.74 -10.74
C ALA A 183 4.11 13.57 -9.82
N LEU A 184 5.33 13.05 -9.99
CA LEU A 184 5.89 11.98 -9.18
C LEU A 184 6.75 12.49 -8.00
N ALA A 185 6.88 13.81 -7.83
CA ALA A 185 7.60 14.45 -6.74
C ALA A 185 6.79 14.40 -5.43
N GLN A 186 6.45 13.21 -5.00
CA GLN A 186 5.67 12.97 -3.78
C GLN A 186 6.11 11.67 -3.10
N ILE A 187 5.79 11.52 -1.83
CA ILE A 187 5.91 10.27 -1.08
C ILE A 187 4.63 9.47 -1.35
N GLY A 188 4.78 8.19 -1.70
CA GLY A 188 3.63 7.30 -1.88
C GLY A 188 2.96 6.97 -0.54
N GLU A 189 1.65 6.82 -0.50
CA GLU A 189 0.89 6.55 0.72
C GLU A 189 1.33 5.27 1.44
N PHE A 190 1.75 4.25 0.71
CA PHE A 190 2.28 3.02 1.30
C PHE A 190 3.62 3.22 2.03
N SER A 191 4.36 4.29 1.74
CA SER A 191 5.60 4.62 2.45
C SER A 191 5.36 4.96 3.92
N PHE A 192 4.22 5.59 4.26
CA PHE A 192 3.84 5.85 5.65
C PHE A 192 3.55 4.54 6.40
N ILE A 193 2.88 3.60 5.75
CA ILE A 193 2.61 2.26 6.31
C ILE A 193 3.92 1.51 6.53
N LEU A 194 4.84 1.57 5.56
CA LEU A 194 6.16 0.95 5.65
C LEU A 194 7.00 1.58 6.77
N ALA A 195 6.96 2.91 6.90
CA ALA A 195 7.68 3.62 7.96
C ALA A 195 7.14 3.27 9.36
N ALA A 196 5.81 3.21 9.52
CA ALA A 196 5.19 2.78 10.76
C ALA A 196 5.57 1.34 11.12
N LEU A 197 5.52 0.42 10.15
CA LEU A 197 5.96 -0.98 10.33
C LEU A 197 7.44 -1.07 10.69
N ALA A 198 8.30 -0.31 10.03
CA ALA A 198 9.74 -0.29 10.29
C ALA A 198 10.06 0.24 11.70
N ARG A 199 9.30 1.23 12.18
CA ARG A 199 9.38 1.70 13.56
C ARG A 199 8.95 0.61 14.55
N ASP A 200 7.82 -0.03 14.33
CA ASP A 200 7.28 -1.07 15.21
C ASP A 200 8.21 -2.30 15.29
N LEU A 201 8.97 -2.55 14.23
CA LEU A 201 10.03 -3.57 14.20
C LEU A 201 11.37 -3.08 14.78
N GLY A 202 11.48 -1.84 15.22
CA GLY A 202 12.71 -1.27 15.79
C GLY A 202 13.82 -1.01 14.76
N VAL A 203 13.52 -1.00 13.46
CA VAL A 203 14.50 -0.74 12.38
C VAL A 203 14.61 0.74 12.08
N LEU A 204 13.49 1.46 12.18
CA LEU A 204 13.44 2.90 11.95
C LEU A 204 13.34 3.62 13.30
N PRO A 205 14.28 4.54 13.62
CA PRO A 205 14.17 5.37 14.81
C PRO A 205 12.98 6.34 14.69
N GLU A 206 12.44 6.82 15.81
CA GLU A 206 11.30 7.75 15.87
C GLU A 206 11.49 8.96 14.95
N ILE A 207 12.66 9.57 14.96
CA ILE A 207 12.98 10.71 14.09
C ILE A 207 12.83 10.38 12.59
N GLY A 208 13.08 9.13 12.19
CA GLY A 208 12.90 8.69 10.81
C GLY A 208 11.43 8.70 10.40
N LEU A 209 10.52 8.37 11.30
CA LEU A 209 9.08 8.45 11.05
C LEU A 209 8.65 9.91 10.86
N HIS A 210 9.06 10.81 11.75
CA HIS A 210 8.72 12.25 11.65
C HIS A 210 9.25 12.92 10.39
N ILE A 211 10.33 12.40 9.81
CA ILE A 211 10.89 12.91 8.55
C ILE A 211 10.11 12.41 7.33
N VAL A 212 9.50 11.22 7.40
CA VAL A 212 8.72 10.65 6.31
C VAL A 212 7.30 11.24 6.27
N VAL A 213 6.76 11.60 7.44
CA VAL A 213 5.45 12.25 7.59
C VAL A 213 5.52 13.71 7.18
#